data_c7e0e00c8bf6f86be0ef2a68291935ae
#
_entry.id   c7e0e00c8bf6f86be0ef2a68291935ae
#
_cell.length_a   1.000
_cell.length_b   1.000
_cell.length_c   1.000
_cell.angle_alpha   90.00
_cell.angle_beta   90.00
_cell.angle_gamma   90.00
#
_symmetry.space_group_name_H-M   'P 1'
#
loop_
_entity.id
_entity.type
_entity.pdbx_description
1 polymer ?
#
loop_
_entity_poly.entity_id
_entity_poly.type
_entity_poly.pdbx_seq_one_letter_code
_entity_poly.pdbx_strand_id
1 'polypeptide(L)'
;MAAETLSVTEMIPNKFEPKRKNRWIFAIEGIDAFLIKSAARPQYSTNETTINFMNSTRYLAGKTTFSTINVVLYDPIAPSGSQQVVEWVRTHFESVSGRSGYADFYKRDCQLKMLDPVGTVV
;
A
#
# COMPACT_ATOMS: atom_id res chain seq x y z
N MET A 1 -31.84 -26.23 -30.82
CA MET A 1 -30.81 -26.03 -29.80
C MET A 1 -31.38 -25.11 -28.72
N ALA A 2 -31.49 -25.59 -27.49
CA ALA A 2 -31.97 -24.74 -26.40
C ALA A 2 -30.93 -23.68 -26.05
N ALA A 3 -31.39 -22.43 -25.84
CA ALA A 3 -30.52 -21.38 -25.38
C ALA A 3 -30.02 -21.71 -23.96
N GLU A 4 -28.74 -21.64 -23.78
CA GLU A 4 -28.11 -21.85 -22.48
C GLU A 4 -28.35 -20.64 -21.60
N THR A 5 -29.03 -20.83 -20.47
CA THR A 5 -29.29 -19.76 -19.52
C THR A 5 -28.31 -19.88 -18.38
N LEU A 6 -27.51 -18.84 -18.15
CA LEU A 6 -26.62 -18.80 -17.01
C LEU A 6 -27.41 -18.60 -15.72
N SER A 7 -27.21 -19.51 -14.76
CA SER A 7 -27.77 -19.37 -13.43
C SER A 7 -26.93 -18.38 -12.60
N VAL A 8 -27.59 -17.56 -11.78
CA VAL A 8 -26.89 -16.65 -10.86
C VAL A 8 -26.00 -17.43 -9.89
N THR A 9 -26.40 -18.63 -9.51
CA THR A 9 -25.61 -19.49 -8.64
C THR A 9 -24.34 -20.02 -9.31
N GLU A 10 -24.32 -20.13 -10.62
CA GLU A 10 -23.12 -20.51 -11.38
C GLU A 10 -22.16 -19.35 -11.54
N MET A 11 -22.67 -18.12 -11.61
CA MET A 11 -21.86 -16.92 -11.72
C MET A 11 -21.24 -16.54 -10.38
N ILE A 12 -22.00 -16.66 -9.29
CA ILE A 12 -21.55 -16.34 -7.93
C ILE A 12 -21.81 -17.53 -7.02
N PRO A 13 -20.78 -18.24 -6.58
CA PRO A 13 -20.96 -19.37 -5.65
C PRO A 13 -21.60 -18.93 -4.33
N ASN A 14 -22.43 -19.80 -3.73
CA ASN A 14 -23.10 -19.50 -2.46
C ASN A 14 -22.13 -19.21 -1.30
N LYS A 15 -20.92 -19.78 -1.37
CA LYS A 15 -19.89 -19.62 -0.34
C LYS A 15 -18.83 -18.59 -0.74
N PHE A 16 -19.17 -17.68 -1.64
CA PHE A 16 -18.27 -16.62 -2.06
C PHE A 16 -18.03 -15.65 -0.91
N GLU A 17 -16.78 -15.53 -0.48
CA GLU A 17 -16.37 -14.58 0.55
C GLU A 17 -15.40 -13.56 -0.05
N PRO A 18 -15.86 -12.32 -0.30
CA PRO A 18 -14.99 -11.28 -0.83
C PRO A 18 -14.05 -10.74 0.25
N LYS A 19 -12.90 -10.25 -0.18
CA LYS A 19 -12.01 -9.48 0.71
C LYS A 19 -12.70 -8.19 1.13
N ARG A 20 -12.71 -7.90 2.41
CA ARG A 20 -13.37 -6.71 2.95
C ARG A 20 -12.37 -5.60 3.26
N LYS A 21 -12.80 -4.36 3.12
CA LYS A 21 -11.97 -3.18 3.37
C LYS A 21 -11.59 -3.00 4.84
N ASN A 22 -12.34 -3.59 5.76
CA ASN A 22 -12.08 -3.49 7.19
C ASN A 22 -11.17 -4.57 7.75
N ARG A 23 -10.75 -5.53 6.92
CA ARG A 23 -9.89 -6.64 7.33
C ARG A 23 -8.50 -6.47 6.71
N TRP A 24 -7.69 -5.66 7.34
CA TRP A 24 -6.35 -5.37 6.89
C TRP A 24 -5.42 -5.04 8.04
N ILE A 25 -4.14 -5.27 7.86
CA ILE A 25 -3.08 -4.84 8.76
C ILE A 25 -2.01 -4.14 7.92
N PHE A 26 -1.59 -2.97 8.37
CA PHE A 26 -0.45 -2.27 7.82
C PHE A 26 0.67 -2.26 8.87
N ALA A 27 1.78 -2.86 8.54
CA ALA A 27 2.92 -2.95 9.45
C ALA A 27 4.08 -2.10 8.93
N ILE A 28 4.60 -1.24 9.79
CA ILE A 28 5.80 -0.46 9.54
C ILE A 28 6.81 -0.87 10.61
N GLU A 29 8.03 -1.16 10.20
CA GLU A 29 9.10 -1.50 11.13
C GLU A 29 9.32 -0.37 12.13
N GLY A 30 9.25 -0.67 13.42
CA GLY A 30 9.45 0.29 14.50
C GLY A 30 8.21 1.10 14.91
N ILE A 31 7.05 0.86 14.28
CA ILE A 31 5.78 1.46 14.66
C ILE A 31 4.78 0.35 14.96
N ASP A 32 4.09 0.46 16.09
CA ASP A 32 3.09 -0.53 16.49
C ASP A 32 1.91 -0.54 15.52
N ALA A 33 1.54 -1.73 15.04
CA ALA A 33 0.48 -1.87 14.03
C ALA A 33 -0.89 -1.39 14.52
N PHE A 34 -1.18 -1.48 15.81
CA PHE A 34 -2.46 -1.03 16.37
C PHE A 34 -2.62 0.50 16.37
N LEU A 35 -1.55 1.26 16.19
CA LEU A 35 -1.60 2.72 16.10
C LEU A 35 -2.11 3.20 14.73
N ILE A 36 -2.14 2.35 13.72
CA ILE A 36 -2.51 2.75 12.37
C ILE A 36 -4.01 2.83 12.24
N LYS A 37 -4.52 4.03 11.98
CA LYS A 37 -5.93 4.32 11.78
C LYS A 37 -6.37 4.06 10.35
N SER A 38 -5.63 4.58 9.40
CA SER A 38 -5.91 4.41 7.98
C SER A 38 -4.64 4.43 7.16
N ALA A 39 -4.65 3.71 6.07
CA ALA A 39 -3.54 3.66 5.12
C ALA A 39 -4.09 3.55 3.70
N ALA A 40 -3.43 4.21 2.75
CA ALA A 40 -3.76 4.08 1.34
C ALA A 40 -3.05 2.86 0.75
N ARG A 41 -3.68 2.22 -0.23
CA ARG A 41 -3.01 1.17 -0.98
C ARG A 41 -1.89 1.77 -1.83
N PRO A 42 -0.77 1.07 -1.98
CA PRO A 42 0.27 1.50 -2.90
C PRO A 42 -0.26 1.60 -4.33
N GLN A 43 0.08 2.68 -4.99
CA GLN A 43 -0.28 2.92 -6.38
C GLN A 43 0.98 3.19 -7.19
N TYR A 44 0.91 2.84 -8.45
CA TYR A 44 1.98 3.16 -9.39
C TYR A 44 1.39 3.62 -10.72
N SER A 45 2.16 4.37 -11.46
CA SER A 45 1.83 4.77 -12.82
C SER A 45 2.98 4.44 -13.74
N THR A 46 2.64 3.99 -14.93
CA THR A 46 3.62 3.70 -15.97
C THR A 46 3.46 4.70 -17.10
N ASN A 47 4.55 5.38 -17.43
CA ASN A 47 4.55 6.30 -18.56
C ASN A 47 4.51 5.54 -19.88
N GLU A 48 3.86 6.13 -20.86
CA GLU A 48 3.82 5.59 -22.21
C GLU A 48 4.92 6.21 -23.08
N THR A 49 5.60 5.38 -23.84
CA THR A 49 6.52 5.84 -24.89
C THR A 49 5.82 5.64 -26.23
N THR A 50 5.68 6.72 -26.97
CA THR A 50 5.00 6.72 -28.25
C THR A 50 6.04 6.52 -29.37
N ILE A 51 5.79 5.56 -30.24
CA ILE A 51 6.57 5.35 -31.46
C ILE A 51 5.66 5.61 -32.66
N ASN A 52 6.06 6.60 -33.44
CA ASN A 52 5.35 6.97 -34.67
C ASN A 52 6.00 6.25 -35.86
N PHE A 53 5.19 5.60 -36.66
CA PHE A 53 5.64 4.96 -37.89
C PHE A 53 4.61 5.21 -39.01
N MET A 54 4.97 5.99 -39.99
CA MET A 54 4.06 6.41 -41.07
C MET A 54 2.76 7.01 -40.53
N ASN A 55 1.61 6.39 -40.84
CA ASN A 55 0.29 6.80 -40.37
C ASN A 55 -0.18 6.05 -39.14
N SER A 56 0.68 5.26 -38.50
CA SER A 56 0.33 4.48 -37.32
C SER A 56 1.19 4.86 -36.14
N THR A 57 0.61 4.71 -34.93
CA THR A 57 1.27 5.01 -33.66
C THR A 57 1.24 3.76 -32.79
N ARG A 58 2.37 3.42 -32.21
CA ARG A 58 2.48 2.32 -31.24
C ARG A 58 2.85 2.88 -29.87
N TYR A 59 2.33 2.25 -28.84
CA TYR A 59 2.58 2.62 -27.45
C TYR A 59 3.35 1.53 -26.74
N LEU A 60 4.44 1.93 -26.08
CA LEU A 60 5.24 1.03 -25.27
C LEU A 60 5.24 1.50 -23.82
N ALA A 61 5.33 0.54 -22.89
CA ALA A 61 5.48 0.86 -21.49
C ALA A 61 6.82 1.51 -21.21
N GLY A 62 6.79 2.67 -20.59
CA GLY A 62 7.99 3.38 -20.17
C GLY A 62 8.33 3.15 -18.72
N LYS A 63 8.90 4.17 -18.08
CA LYS A 63 9.29 4.10 -16.66
C LYS A 63 8.07 4.06 -15.76
N THR A 64 8.09 3.14 -14.80
CA THR A 64 7.08 3.05 -13.74
C THR A 64 7.52 3.86 -12.54
N THR A 65 6.61 4.70 -12.03
CA THR A 65 6.83 5.49 -10.83
C THR A 65 5.78 5.14 -9.77
N PHE A 66 6.22 5.08 -8.52
CA PHE A 66 5.34 4.80 -7.38
C PHE A 66 4.91 6.11 -6.72
N SER A 67 3.66 6.16 -6.31
CA SER A 67 3.10 7.31 -5.60
C SER A 67 3.39 7.23 -4.11
N THR A 68 3.39 8.39 -3.44
CA THR A 68 3.47 8.44 -1.98
C THR A 68 2.21 7.88 -1.35
N ILE A 69 2.37 7.27 -0.18
CA ILE A 69 1.28 6.68 0.58
C ILE A 69 1.00 7.55 1.80
N ASN A 70 -0.27 7.93 1.99
CA ASN A 70 -0.70 8.64 3.18
C ASN A 70 -1.16 7.64 4.23
N VAL A 71 -0.59 7.75 5.42
CA VAL A 71 -0.94 6.91 6.56
C VAL A 71 -1.34 7.81 7.72
N VAL A 72 -2.49 7.51 8.32
CA VAL A 72 -3.00 8.23 9.48
C VAL A 72 -2.80 7.35 10.71
N LEU A 73 -2.23 7.91 11.75
CA LEU A 73 -1.94 7.21 13.00
C LEU A 73 -2.77 7.77 14.14
N TYR A 74 -3.11 6.91 15.11
CA TYR A 74 -3.54 7.34 16.42
C TYR A 74 -2.32 7.82 17.23
N ASP A 75 -2.51 8.81 18.06
CA ASP A 75 -1.45 9.33 18.92
C ASP A 75 -1.86 9.23 20.41
N PRO A 76 -1.82 8.05 21.02
CA PRO A 76 -2.10 7.90 22.44
C PRO A 76 -0.94 8.44 23.29
N ILE A 77 -1.20 8.63 24.58
CA ILE A 77 -0.18 9.11 25.52
C ILE A 77 0.98 8.13 25.63
N ALA A 78 0.68 6.83 25.70
CA ALA A 78 1.68 5.78 25.74
C ALA A 78 1.14 4.49 25.07
N PRO A 79 1.86 3.92 24.09
CA PRO A 79 3.03 4.46 23.40
C PRO A 79 2.66 5.63 22.48
N SER A 80 3.49 6.66 22.38
CA SER A 80 3.23 7.82 21.55
C SER A 80 3.59 7.53 20.09
N GLY A 81 2.59 7.64 19.21
CA GLY A 81 2.80 7.53 17.77
C GLY A 81 3.64 8.66 17.19
N SER A 82 3.39 9.88 17.67
CA SER A 82 4.18 11.06 17.27
C SER A 82 5.66 10.89 17.60
N GLN A 83 5.98 10.39 18.78
CA GLN A 83 7.37 10.16 19.18
C GLN A 83 8.06 9.15 18.28
N GLN A 84 7.39 8.06 17.95
CA GLN A 84 7.94 7.03 17.06
C GLN A 84 8.24 7.59 15.66
N VAL A 85 7.36 8.42 15.14
CA VAL A 85 7.56 9.08 13.84
C VAL A 85 8.69 10.07 13.88
N VAL A 86 8.78 10.89 14.93
CA VAL A 86 9.87 11.88 15.10
C VAL A 86 11.22 11.20 15.25
N GLU A 87 11.30 10.09 15.97
CA GLU A 87 12.52 9.30 16.07
C GLU A 87 12.94 8.73 14.71
N TRP A 88 11.98 8.29 13.90
CA TRP A 88 12.25 7.86 12.54
C TRP A 88 12.82 8.99 11.67
N VAL A 89 12.22 10.19 11.76
CA VAL A 89 12.72 11.35 11.01
C VAL A 89 14.13 11.72 11.45
N ARG A 90 14.45 11.61 12.74
CA ARG A 90 15.79 11.87 13.27
C ARG A 90 16.86 10.94 12.72
N THR A 91 16.50 9.72 12.33
CA THR A 91 17.47 8.81 11.69
C THR A 91 17.93 9.32 10.32
N HIS A 92 17.14 10.18 9.68
CA HIS A 92 17.49 10.81 8.41
C HIS A 92 18.18 12.17 8.62
N PHE A 93 17.60 13.02 9.46
CA PHE A 93 18.07 14.39 9.64
C PHE A 93 17.95 14.82 11.09
N GLU A 94 19.05 15.34 11.64
CA GLU A 94 19.07 15.93 12.96
C GLU A 94 19.09 17.46 12.83
N SER A 95 18.06 18.13 13.38
CA SER A 95 17.87 19.56 13.22
C SER A 95 18.90 20.40 13.94
N VAL A 96 19.47 19.89 15.03
CA VAL A 96 20.46 20.62 15.85
C VAL A 96 21.83 20.66 15.17
N SER A 97 22.31 19.52 14.69
CA SER A 97 23.65 19.41 14.07
C SER A 97 23.63 19.49 12.55
N GLY A 98 22.45 19.38 11.90
CA GLY A 98 22.33 19.32 10.45
C GLY A 98 22.85 18.03 9.83
N ARG A 99 23.08 17.00 10.65
CA ARG A 99 23.63 15.71 10.21
C ARG A 99 22.58 14.91 9.46
N SER A 100 22.97 14.32 8.31
CA SER A 100 22.13 13.40 7.55
C SER A 100 22.57 11.96 7.75
N GLY A 101 21.60 11.04 7.86
CA GLY A 101 21.85 9.61 7.98
C GLY A 101 21.92 8.90 6.63
N TYR A 102 22.52 7.72 6.64
CA TYR A 102 22.52 6.84 5.47
C TYR A 102 21.14 6.22 5.23
N ALA A 103 20.87 5.81 3.98
CA ALA A 103 19.59 5.22 3.61
C ALA A 103 19.26 3.95 4.42
N ASP A 104 20.25 3.17 4.81
CA ASP A 104 20.07 1.96 5.63
C ASP A 104 19.44 2.28 7.01
N PHE A 105 19.63 3.49 7.51
CA PHE A 105 19.11 3.89 8.81
C PHE A 105 17.69 4.43 8.74
N TYR A 106 17.31 5.15 7.67
CA TYR A 106 15.99 5.76 7.59
C TYR A 106 14.98 5.00 6.74
N LYS A 107 15.41 4.11 5.85
CA LYS A 107 14.50 3.26 5.08
C LYS A 107 14.03 2.10 5.93
N ARG A 108 12.72 1.90 5.95
CA ARG A 108 12.09 0.83 6.70
C ARG A 108 11.15 0.03 5.81
N ASP A 109 11.04 -1.24 6.10
CA ASP A 109 10.13 -2.12 5.39
C ASP A 109 8.72 -1.93 5.90
N CYS A 110 7.78 -1.83 4.96
CA CYS A 110 6.36 -1.71 5.24
C CYS A 110 5.62 -2.83 4.52
N GLN A 111 4.57 -3.35 5.15
CA GLN A 111 3.74 -4.40 4.59
C GLN A 111 2.27 -4.07 4.79
N LEU A 112 1.49 -4.16 3.74
CA LEU A 112 0.04 -4.09 3.81
C LEU A 112 -0.52 -5.49 3.53
N LYS A 113 -1.22 -6.06 4.52
CA LYS A 113 -1.77 -7.40 4.45
C LYS A 113 -3.28 -7.34 4.53
N MET A 114 -3.96 -8.05 3.64
CA MET A 114 -5.40 -8.27 3.73
C MET A 114 -5.64 -9.55 4.52
N LEU A 115 -6.71 -9.57 5.30
CA LEU A 115 -7.03 -10.68 6.18
C LEU A 115 -8.35 -11.34 5.79
N ASP A 116 -8.46 -12.64 6.08
CA ASP A 116 -9.72 -13.36 6.01
C ASP A 116 -10.53 -13.19 7.31
N PRO A 117 -11.77 -13.73 7.43
CA PRO A 117 -12.56 -13.62 8.65
C PRO A 117 -11.90 -14.22 9.90
N VAL A 118 -11.00 -15.17 9.72
CA VAL A 118 -10.28 -15.85 10.81
C VAL A 118 -9.00 -15.11 11.20
N GLY A 119 -8.56 -14.15 10.39
CA GLY A 119 -7.34 -13.39 10.63
C GLY A 119 -6.11 -13.92 9.90
N THR A 120 -6.25 -14.88 9.01
CA THR A 120 -5.16 -15.38 8.18
C THR A 120 -4.89 -14.43 7.01
N VAL A 121 -3.63 -14.25 6.65
CA VAL A 121 -3.23 -13.42 5.52
C VAL A 121 -3.62 -14.08 4.20
N VAL A 122 -4.30 -13.34 3.37
CA VAL A 122 -4.77 -13.81 2.06
C VAL A 122 -4.29 -12.92 0.91
#